data_b7c8f21a91fb2066caea907486bdd425
#
_entry.id   b7c8f21a91fb2066caea907486bdd425
#
_cell.length_a   1.000
_cell.length_b   1.000
_cell.length_c   1.000
_cell.angle_alpha   90.00
_cell.angle_beta   90.00
_cell.angle_gamma   90.00
#
_symmetry.space_group_name_H-M   'P 1'
#
loop_
_entity.id
_entity.type
_entity.pdbx_description
1 polymer ?
#
loop_
_entity_poly.entity_id
_entity_poly.type
_entity_poly.pdbx_seq_one_letter_code
_entity_poly.pdbx_strand_id
1 'polypeptide(L)'
;MEALKVRDIMINEITTLKRNDKLTIANDIMELGRIRHLPVLEDDSEQLIGIVSQRDLFRGALAHALGYGQHAQRKVLDTLLVKEVMSSDVLTTTPDTPLIEAARILMERKIGCLPVVENGRLIGIVTEADFVALVARKKG
;
A
#
# COMPACT_ATOMS: atom_id res chain seq x y z
N MET A 1 8.87 20.99 22.31
CA MET A 1 7.95 20.32 21.37
C MET A 1 8.35 18.86 21.23
N GLU A 2 7.45 17.98 21.56
CA GLU A 2 7.74 16.57 21.41
C GLU A 2 7.75 16.16 19.94
N ALA A 3 8.71 15.36 19.60
CA ALA A 3 8.82 14.84 18.25
C ALA A 3 7.71 13.81 18.03
N LEU A 4 7.04 13.91 16.88
CA LEU A 4 6.01 12.96 16.48
C LEU A 4 6.64 11.62 16.07
N LYS A 5 5.91 10.56 16.32
CA LYS A 5 6.25 9.21 15.91
C LYS A 5 5.25 8.70 14.87
N VAL A 6 5.63 7.66 14.19
CA VAL A 6 4.76 7.03 13.19
C VAL A 6 3.39 6.71 13.79
N ARG A 7 3.34 6.20 15.03
CA ARG A 7 2.07 5.87 15.70
C ARG A 7 1.10 7.04 15.78
N ASP A 8 1.62 8.27 15.76
CA ASP A 8 0.79 9.47 15.93
C ASP A 8 -0.04 9.79 14.70
N ILE A 9 0.36 9.31 13.52
CA ILE A 9 -0.39 9.59 12.29
C ILE A 9 -0.74 8.34 11.48
N MET A 10 -0.23 7.16 11.83
CA MET A 10 -0.52 5.95 11.06
C MET A 10 -2.01 5.63 11.07
N ILE A 11 -2.47 5.02 9.98
CA ILE A 11 -3.83 4.53 9.88
C ILE A 11 -3.85 3.10 10.38
N ASN A 12 -4.70 2.80 11.35
CA ASN A 12 -4.80 1.48 11.99
C ASN A 12 -5.79 0.56 11.29
N GLU A 13 -6.83 1.12 10.70
CA GLU A 13 -7.82 0.33 9.95
C GLU A 13 -7.29 0.14 8.54
N ILE A 14 -6.66 -1.00 8.29
CA ILE A 14 -5.98 -1.26 7.03
C ILE A 14 -6.78 -2.27 6.24
N THR A 15 -7.02 -1.92 4.97
CA THR A 15 -7.54 -2.89 4.01
C THR A 15 -6.36 -3.65 3.43
N THR A 16 -6.42 -4.97 3.48
CA THR A 16 -5.33 -5.83 3.03
C THR A 16 -5.80 -6.83 2.00
N LEU A 17 -4.83 -7.42 1.31
CA LEU A 17 -5.04 -8.48 0.33
C LEU A 17 -4.35 -9.75 0.80
N LYS A 18 -4.76 -10.87 0.21
CA LYS A 18 -4.06 -12.14 0.35
C LYS A 18 -3.35 -12.46 -0.96
N ARG A 19 -2.30 -13.26 -0.88
CA ARG A 19 -1.45 -13.57 -2.05
C ARG A 19 -2.20 -14.18 -3.22
N ASN A 20 -3.22 -14.96 -2.94
CA ASN A 20 -4.01 -15.65 -3.97
C ASN A 20 -5.32 -14.96 -4.33
N ASP A 21 -5.52 -13.74 -3.85
CA ASP A 21 -6.66 -12.95 -4.29
C ASP A 21 -6.48 -12.59 -5.77
N LYS A 22 -7.59 -12.51 -6.49
CA LYS A 22 -7.56 -12.04 -7.86
C LYS A 22 -7.30 -10.54 -7.91
N LEU A 23 -6.61 -10.12 -8.93
CA LEU A 23 -6.23 -8.72 -9.06
C LEU A 23 -7.44 -7.80 -9.19
N THR A 24 -8.58 -8.31 -9.69
CA THR A 24 -9.84 -7.57 -9.71
C THR A 24 -10.25 -7.07 -8.33
N ILE A 25 -10.00 -7.86 -7.29
CA ILE A 25 -10.33 -7.47 -5.91
C ILE A 25 -9.55 -6.22 -5.54
N ALA A 26 -8.26 -6.19 -5.86
CA ALA A 26 -7.41 -5.01 -5.60
C ALA A 26 -7.92 -3.80 -6.36
N ASN A 27 -8.27 -3.98 -7.62
CA ASN A 27 -8.79 -2.91 -8.46
C ASN A 27 -10.08 -2.32 -7.88
N ASP A 28 -11.01 -3.18 -7.49
CA ASP A 28 -12.30 -2.74 -6.96
C ASP A 28 -12.13 -1.99 -5.62
N ILE A 29 -11.25 -2.48 -4.76
CA ILE A 29 -10.96 -1.82 -3.47
C ILE A 29 -10.37 -0.44 -3.72
N MET A 30 -9.42 -0.32 -4.64
CA MET A 30 -8.78 0.97 -4.93
C MET A 30 -9.76 1.98 -5.50
N GLU A 31 -10.63 1.54 -6.40
CA GLU A 31 -11.63 2.42 -6.99
C GLU A 31 -12.66 2.90 -5.98
N LEU A 32 -13.19 1.99 -5.17
CA LEU A 32 -14.24 2.31 -4.20
C LEU A 32 -13.72 3.12 -3.01
N GLY A 33 -12.52 2.80 -2.53
CA GLY A 33 -11.97 3.41 -1.34
C GLY A 33 -11.02 4.57 -1.58
N ARG A 34 -10.71 4.86 -2.84
CA ARG A 34 -9.68 5.85 -3.20
C ARG A 34 -8.34 5.55 -2.54
N ILE A 35 -8.05 4.27 -2.37
CA ILE A 35 -6.82 3.77 -1.78
C ILE A 35 -5.86 3.45 -2.91
N ARG A 36 -4.58 3.81 -2.76
CA ARG A 36 -3.56 3.63 -3.79
C ARG A 36 -2.54 2.55 -3.46
N HIS A 37 -2.56 2.04 -2.23
CA HIS A 37 -1.59 1.07 -1.76
C HIS A 37 -2.30 0.04 -0.89
N LEU A 38 -2.11 -1.24 -1.19
CA LEU A 38 -2.72 -2.33 -0.44
C LEU A 38 -1.65 -3.31 0.01
N PRO A 39 -1.42 -3.43 1.32
CA PRO A 39 -0.52 -4.46 1.83
C PRO A 39 -1.07 -5.85 1.56
N VAL A 40 -0.16 -6.79 1.28
CA VAL A 40 -0.49 -8.19 1.04
C VAL A 40 0.02 -9.02 2.19
N LEU A 41 -0.86 -9.81 2.76
CA LEU A 41 -0.54 -10.67 3.90
C LEU A 41 -0.47 -12.13 3.46
N GLU A 42 0.31 -12.92 4.21
CA GLU A 42 0.34 -14.37 4.04
C GLU A 42 -1.01 -14.95 4.44
N ASP A 43 -1.38 -16.08 3.84
CA ASP A 43 -2.64 -16.75 4.15
C ASP A 43 -2.70 -17.08 5.64
N ASP A 44 -3.86 -16.84 6.24
CA ASP A 44 -4.15 -17.13 7.65
C ASP A 44 -3.20 -16.47 8.66
N SER A 45 -2.56 -15.38 8.29
CA SER A 45 -1.66 -14.68 9.19
C SER A 45 -1.68 -13.17 8.95
N GLU A 46 -1.05 -12.41 9.85
CA GLU A 46 -0.89 -10.97 9.71
C GLU A 46 0.52 -10.62 9.21
N GLN A 47 1.24 -11.62 8.72
CA GLN A 47 2.58 -11.40 8.20
C GLN A 47 2.54 -10.71 6.84
N LEU A 48 3.22 -9.58 6.75
CA LEU A 48 3.33 -8.81 5.52
C LEU A 48 4.27 -9.53 4.54
N ILE A 49 3.81 -9.75 3.31
CA ILE A 49 4.63 -10.39 2.27
C ILE A 49 4.81 -9.54 1.02
N GLY A 50 4.04 -8.48 0.88
CA GLY A 50 4.16 -7.64 -0.29
C GLY A 50 3.26 -6.43 -0.22
N ILE A 51 3.29 -5.64 -1.27
CA ILE A 51 2.42 -4.49 -1.42
C ILE A 51 2.02 -4.34 -2.89
N VAL A 52 0.76 -3.95 -3.12
CA VAL A 52 0.26 -3.64 -4.46
C VAL A 52 -0.09 -2.16 -4.48
N SER A 53 0.52 -1.42 -5.39
CA SER A 53 0.19 -0.02 -5.61
C SER A 53 -0.74 0.10 -6.81
N GLN A 54 -1.40 1.25 -6.93
CA GLN A 54 -2.20 1.55 -8.12
C GLN A 54 -1.34 1.46 -9.39
N ARG A 55 -0.08 1.85 -9.30
CA ARG A 55 0.86 1.75 -10.41
C ARG A 55 1.14 0.30 -10.80
N ASP A 56 1.31 -0.59 -9.81
CA ASP A 56 1.53 -2.00 -10.07
C ASP A 56 0.33 -2.63 -10.78
N LEU A 57 -0.87 -2.25 -10.33
CA LEU A 57 -2.12 -2.71 -10.92
C LEU A 57 -2.22 -2.29 -12.38
N PHE A 58 -1.92 -1.03 -12.65
CA PHE A 58 -1.96 -0.47 -13.99
C PHE A 58 -0.96 -1.17 -14.91
N ARG A 59 0.27 -1.37 -14.45
CA ARG A 59 1.31 -2.04 -15.22
C ARG A 59 0.93 -3.48 -15.55
N GLY A 60 0.42 -4.20 -14.56
CA GLY A 60 0.01 -5.58 -14.75
C GLY A 60 -1.11 -5.71 -15.77
N ALA A 61 -2.14 -4.89 -15.63
CA ALA A 61 -3.28 -4.91 -16.55
C ALA A 61 -2.87 -4.48 -17.96
N LEU A 62 -2.07 -3.42 -18.06
CA LEU A 62 -1.66 -2.85 -19.34
C LEU A 62 -0.77 -3.81 -20.13
N ALA A 63 0.18 -4.43 -19.44
CA ALA A 63 1.13 -5.34 -20.10
C ALA A 63 0.43 -6.50 -20.79
N HIS A 64 -0.70 -6.98 -20.23
CA HIS A 64 -1.42 -8.12 -20.75
C HIS A 64 -2.60 -7.77 -21.66
N ALA A 65 -3.05 -6.52 -21.62
CA ALA A 65 -4.27 -6.09 -22.34
C ALA A 65 -4.01 -5.02 -23.40
N LEU A 66 -2.76 -4.80 -23.76
CA LEU A 66 -2.40 -3.75 -24.70
C LEU A 66 -3.09 -4.00 -26.04
N GLY A 67 -3.90 -3.03 -26.48
CA GLY A 67 -4.60 -3.11 -27.75
C GLY A 67 -5.98 -3.78 -27.72
N TYR A 68 -6.40 -4.32 -26.59
CA TYR A 68 -7.65 -5.08 -26.50
C TYR A 68 -8.81 -4.31 -25.83
N GLY A 69 -8.57 -3.14 -25.24
CA GLY A 69 -9.61 -2.31 -24.65
C GLY A 69 -10.00 -2.67 -23.22
N GLN A 70 -10.98 -1.95 -22.66
CA GLN A 70 -11.39 -2.06 -21.26
C GLN A 70 -11.93 -3.43 -20.87
N HIS A 71 -12.69 -4.05 -21.75
CA HIS A 71 -13.26 -5.37 -21.47
C HIS A 71 -12.17 -6.42 -21.29
N ALA A 72 -11.15 -6.37 -22.14
CA ALA A 72 -10.02 -7.27 -22.06
C ALA A 72 -9.18 -7.00 -20.81
N GLN A 73 -9.04 -5.74 -20.41
CA GLN A 73 -8.33 -5.38 -19.17
C GLN A 73 -9.00 -6.02 -17.97
N ARG A 74 -10.33 -5.96 -17.89
CA ARG A 74 -11.04 -6.56 -16.75
C ARG A 74 -10.89 -8.08 -16.76
N LYS A 75 -10.91 -8.70 -17.91
CA LYS A 75 -10.67 -10.15 -18.04
C LYS A 75 -9.27 -10.53 -17.53
N VAL A 76 -8.27 -9.73 -17.87
CA VAL A 76 -6.90 -9.96 -17.42
C VAL A 76 -6.82 -9.84 -15.90
N LEU A 77 -7.48 -8.82 -15.32
CA LEU A 77 -7.51 -8.64 -13.87
C LEU A 77 -8.16 -9.83 -13.16
N ASP A 78 -9.13 -10.50 -13.80
CA ASP A 78 -9.77 -11.69 -13.25
C ASP A 78 -8.87 -12.93 -13.30
N THR A 79 -7.86 -12.94 -14.16
CA THR A 79 -6.97 -14.09 -14.31
C THR A 79 -5.67 -13.95 -13.55
N LEU A 80 -5.26 -12.71 -13.21
CA LEU A 80 -4.02 -12.48 -12.48
C LEU A 80 -4.27 -12.53 -10.97
N LEU A 81 -3.30 -13.09 -10.26
CA LEU A 81 -3.31 -13.13 -8.81
C LEU A 81 -2.45 -12.01 -8.25
N VAL A 82 -2.79 -11.53 -7.06
CA VAL A 82 -2.06 -10.48 -6.37
C VAL A 82 -0.58 -10.80 -6.28
N LYS A 83 -0.21 -12.04 -5.96
CA LYS A 83 1.20 -12.44 -5.83
C LYS A 83 2.00 -12.28 -7.12
N GLU A 84 1.34 -12.24 -8.27
CA GLU A 84 2.01 -12.12 -9.56
C GLU A 84 2.41 -10.68 -9.88
N VAL A 85 1.80 -9.70 -9.22
CA VAL A 85 2.07 -8.28 -9.49
C VAL A 85 2.59 -7.52 -8.28
N MET A 86 2.46 -8.04 -7.07
CA MET A 86 2.91 -7.35 -5.86
C MET A 86 4.42 -7.13 -5.87
N SER A 87 4.84 -6.07 -5.21
CA SER A 87 6.25 -5.88 -4.87
C SER A 87 6.52 -6.62 -3.58
N SER A 88 7.51 -7.53 -3.59
CA SER A 88 7.86 -8.32 -2.41
C SER A 88 8.91 -7.64 -1.55
N ASP A 89 9.63 -6.71 -2.13
CA ASP A 89 10.74 -6.00 -1.47
C ASP A 89 10.18 -4.74 -0.80
N VAL A 90 9.49 -4.94 0.31
CA VAL A 90 8.73 -3.88 0.98
C VAL A 90 9.54 -3.26 2.09
N LEU A 91 9.72 -1.94 2.03
CA LEU A 91 10.26 -1.18 3.13
C LEU A 91 9.17 -0.96 4.16
N THR A 92 9.47 -1.19 5.42
CA THR A 92 8.54 -1.04 6.53
C THR A 92 9.08 -0.08 7.57
N THR A 93 8.22 0.31 8.49
CA THR A 93 8.62 1.12 9.64
C THR A 93 7.98 0.56 10.90
N THR A 94 8.29 1.14 12.04
CA THR A 94 7.73 0.73 13.33
C THR A 94 6.91 1.86 13.92
N PRO A 95 6.00 1.58 14.87
CA PRO A 95 5.20 2.65 15.47
C PRO A 95 6.01 3.67 16.24
N ASP A 96 7.16 3.30 16.77
CA ASP A 96 8.00 4.20 17.56
C ASP A 96 9.06 4.93 16.75
N THR A 97 9.13 4.68 15.45
CA THR A 97 10.06 5.39 14.58
C THR A 97 9.71 6.87 14.55
N PRO A 98 10.71 7.76 14.68
CA PRO A 98 10.44 9.19 14.53
C PRO A 98 9.80 9.50 13.20
N LEU A 99 8.76 10.31 13.20
CA LEU A 99 8.00 10.60 11.99
C LEU A 99 8.87 11.23 10.91
N ILE A 100 9.82 12.06 11.30
CA ILE A 100 10.72 12.70 10.34
C ILE A 100 11.59 11.67 9.61
N GLU A 101 11.95 10.58 10.28
CA GLU A 101 12.71 9.50 9.67
C GLU A 101 11.89 8.75 8.63
N ALA A 102 10.63 8.48 8.95
CA ALA A 102 9.71 7.86 7.99
C ALA A 102 9.51 8.76 6.76
N ALA A 103 9.37 10.06 6.98
CA ALA A 103 9.25 11.03 5.88
C ALA A 103 10.47 11.01 4.96
N ARG A 104 11.65 10.91 5.54
CA ARG A 104 12.89 10.83 4.76
C ARG A 104 12.94 9.58 3.88
N ILE A 105 12.51 8.45 4.43
CA ILE A 105 12.48 7.19 3.67
C ILE A 105 11.54 7.33 2.47
N LEU A 106 10.35 7.86 2.66
CA LEU A 106 9.40 8.08 1.57
C LEU A 106 10.00 8.97 0.49
N MET A 107 10.66 10.05 0.90
CA MET A 107 11.24 11.01 -0.02
C MET A 107 12.45 10.44 -0.76
N GLU A 108 13.38 9.84 -0.05
CA GLU A 108 14.65 9.35 -0.62
C GLU A 108 14.44 8.11 -1.48
N ARG A 109 13.54 7.23 -1.08
CA ARG A 109 13.25 6.01 -1.82
C ARG A 109 12.19 6.20 -2.88
N LYS A 110 11.55 7.37 -2.91
CA LYS A 110 10.49 7.72 -3.87
C LYS A 110 9.36 6.70 -3.86
N ILE A 111 8.93 6.33 -2.66
CA ILE A 111 7.81 5.40 -2.44
C ILE A 111 6.65 6.14 -1.80
N GLY A 112 5.44 5.65 -2.02
CA GLY A 112 4.23 6.33 -1.59
C GLY A 112 3.70 5.92 -0.24
N CYS A 113 4.21 4.84 0.34
CA CYS A 113 3.73 4.37 1.63
C CYS A 113 4.76 3.52 2.36
N LEU A 114 4.57 3.43 3.67
CA LEU A 114 5.34 2.54 4.54
C LEU A 114 4.36 1.75 5.41
N PRO A 115 4.27 0.44 5.22
CA PRO A 115 3.56 -0.40 6.18
C PRO A 115 4.25 -0.33 7.54
N VAL A 116 3.45 -0.30 8.60
CA VAL A 116 3.94 -0.24 9.97
C VAL A 116 3.83 -1.64 10.58
N VAL A 117 4.96 -2.17 11.03
CA VAL A 117 5.06 -3.54 11.51
C VAL A 117 5.57 -3.55 12.95
N GLU A 118 5.00 -4.43 13.76
CA GLU A 118 5.43 -4.64 15.13
C GLU A 118 5.36 -6.14 15.41
N ASN A 119 6.47 -6.70 15.89
CA ASN A 119 6.59 -8.13 16.17
C ASN A 119 6.21 -9.01 14.97
N GLY A 120 6.59 -8.58 13.76
CA GLY A 120 6.32 -9.32 12.53
C GLY A 120 4.90 -9.15 11.98
N ARG A 121 4.05 -8.38 12.65
CA ARG A 121 2.65 -8.22 12.29
C ARG A 121 2.38 -6.82 11.75
N LEU A 122 1.58 -6.74 10.70
CA LEU A 122 1.14 -5.46 10.16
C LEU A 122 0.13 -4.82 11.12
N ILE A 123 0.44 -3.61 11.60
CA ILE A 123 -0.44 -2.90 12.54
C ILE A 123 -0.94 -1.56 12.01
N GLY A 124 -0.37 -1.06 10.95
CA GLY A 124 -0.77 0.23 10.40
C GLY A 124 -0.12 0.50 9.07
N ILE A 125 -0.43 1.66 8.52
CA ILE A 125 0.18 2.14 7.29
C ILE A 125 0.31 3.67 7.36
N VAL A 126 1.40 4.18 6.80
CA VAL A 126 1.64 5.61 6.67
C VAL A 126 1.88 5.90 5.20
N THR A 127 1.20 6.90 4.66
CA THR A 127 1.32 7.30 3.25
C THR A 127 1.74 8.75 3.12
N GLU A 128 2.16 9.14 1.92
CA GLU A 128 2.46 10.54 1.62
C GLU A 128 1.27 11.45 1.96
N ALA A 129 0.04 10.98 1.68
CA ALA A 129 -1.17 11.74 1.95
C ALA A 129 -1.32 12.06 3.45
N ASP A 130 -0.87 11.16 4.32
CA ASP A 130 -0.95 11.37 5.77
C ASP A 130 -0.05 12.52 6.21
N PHE A 131 1.13 12.64 5.60
CA PHE A 131 2.04 13.75 5.87
C PHE A 131 1.48 15.07 5.35
N VAL A 132 0.88 15.05 4.17
CA VAL A 132 0.24 16.24 3.60
C VAL A 132 -0.92 16.67 4.49
N ALA A 133 -1.74 15.73 4.97
CA ALA A 133 -2.84 16.02 5.86
C ALA A 133 -2.35 16.61 7.18
N LEU A 134 -1.25 16.10 7.71
CA LEU A 134 -0.67 16.63 8.95
C LEU A 134 -0.30 18.10 8.78
N VAL A 135 0.38 18.44 7.69
CA VAL A 135 0.77 19.83 7.42
C VAL A 135 -0.45 20.72 7.17
N ALA A 136 -1.41 20.22 6.40
CA ALA A 136 -2.61 21.00 6.05
C ALA A 136 -3.51 21.31 7.26
N ARG A 137 -3.53 20.40 8.25
CA ARG A 137 -4.33 20.57 9.46
C ARG A 137 -3.62 21.36 10.55
N LYS A 138 -2.33 21.54 10.40
CA LYS A 138 -1.55 22.29 11.37
C LYS A 138 -1.83 23.77 11.18
N LYS A 139 -2.40 24.39 12.19
CA LYS A 139 -2.64 25.83 12.13
C LYS A 139 -1.34 26.57 12.33
N GLY A 140 -1.01 27.31 11.37
CA GLY A 140 0.12 28.23 11.20
C GLY A 140 1.08 28.47 12.23
#